data_571d68330766fcce66ce46a45e330a00
#
_entry.id   571d68330766fcce66ce46a45e330a00
#
_cell.length_a   1.000
_cell.length_b   1.000
_cell.length_c   1.000
_cell.angle_alpha   90.00
_cell.angle_beta   90.00
_cell.angle_gamma   90.00
#
_symmetry.space_group_name_H-M   'P 1'
#
loop_
_entity.id
_entity.type
_entity.pdbx_description
1 polymer ?
#
loop_
_entity_poly.entity_id
_entity_poly.type
_entity_poly.pdbx_seq_one_letter_code
_entity_poly.pdbx_strand_id
1 'polypeptide(L)'
;MKCRYTKYLLWFMLGAIISLVVYTRFFSENITDNWQHLYHQAHIALHNEKYEHVIEICDQAIKADASSDNRYLMYVKKAKALNKLHRYEEALKSADLAVAIYPKKEEAYLVKVDALFNLGAEEELTATLEEIESINPHTPLKPLLNSLRLERAKAQYP
;
A
#
# COMPACT_ATOMS: atom_id res chain seq x y z
N MET A 1 48.28 2.05 -37.24
CA MET A 1 47.50 0.88 -36.74
C MET A 1 46.59 1.17 -35.52
N LYS A 2 46.85 2.18 -34.70
CA LYS A 2 46.05 2.50 -33.50
C LYS A 2 44.60 2.96 -33.77
N CYS A 3 44.27 3.57 -34.89
CA CYS A 3 42.98 4.18 -35.16
C CYS A 3 41.86 3.17 -35.55
N ARG A 4 42.19 1.95 -35.92
CA ARG A 4 41.20 0.91 -36.28
C ARG A 4 40.63 0.23 -35.04
N TYR A 5 41.42 -0.04 -34.01
CA TYR A 5 41.02 -0.70 -32.78
C TYR A 5 40.07 0.17 -31.94
N THR A 6 40.25 1.49 -31.93
CA THR A 6 39.39 2.43 -31.23
C THR A 6 37.96 2.45 -31.80
N LYS A 7 37.80 2.32 -33.11
CA LYS A 7 36.49 2.24 -33.76
C LYS A 7 35.74 0.94 -33.38
N TYR A 8 36.43 -0.19 -33.37
CA TYR A 8 35.82 -1.47 -32.97
C TYR A 8 35.44 -1.49 -31.48
N LEU A 9 36.25 -0.89 -30.62
CA LEU A 9 35.95 -0.75 -29.21
C LEU A 9 34.71 0.12 -28.98
N LEU A 10 34.57 1.22 -29.71
CA LEU A 10 33.39 2.10 -29.65
C LEU A 10 32.13 1.37 -30.13
N TRP A 11 32.20 0.60 -31.21
CA TRP A 11 31.07 -0.19 -31.70
C TRP A 11 30.65 -1.29 -30.70
N PHE A 12 31.63 -1.95 -30.07
CA PHE A 12 31.37 -2.96 -29.04
C PHE A 12 30.70 -2.37 -27.80
N MET A 13 31.22 -1.23 -27.33
CA MET A 13 30.63 -0.49 -26.21
C MET A 13 29.20 -0.02 -26.52
N LEU A 14 28.97 0.49 -27.74
CA LEU A 14 27.62 0.91 -28.18
C LEU A 14 26.65 -0.27 -28.22
N GLY A 15 27.10 -1.42 -28.75
CA GLY A 15 26.32 -2.65 -28.77
C GLY A 15 25.97 -3.16 -27.36
N ALA A 16 26.91 -3.10 -26.41
CA ALA A 16 26.69 -3.47 -25.02
C ALA A 16 25.69 -2.54 -24.33
N ILE A 17 25.78 -1.22 -24.59
CA ILE A 17 24.82 -0.24 -24.04
C ILE A 17 23.43 -0.47 -24.62
N ILE A 18 23.29 -0.69 -25.91
CA ILE A 18 22.00 -0.98 -26.56
C ILE A 18 21.39 -2.27 -25.98
N SER A 19 22.21 -3.33 -25.86
CA SER A 19 21.75 -4.60 -25.26
C SER A 19 21.30 -4.42 -23.83
N LEU A 20 22.02 -3.63 -23.02
CA LEU A 20 21.63 -3.34 -21.64
C LEU A 20 20.32 -2.55 -21.58
N VAL A 21 20.14 -1.55 -22.44
CA VAL A 21 18.92 -0.73 -22.52
C VAL A 21 17.72 -1.59 -22.95
N VAL A 22 17.90 -2.44 -23.96
CA VAL A 22 16.85 -3.36 -24.42
C VAL A 22 16.48 -4.37 -23.31
N TYR A 23 17.48 -4.92 -22.63
CA TYR A 23 17.28 -5.85 -21.52
C TYR A 23 16.54 -5.20 -20.35
N THR A 24 16.95 -4.00 -19.94
CA THR A 24 16.29 -3.27 -18.84
C THR A 24 14.85 -2.89 -19.21
N ARG A 25 14.60 -2.51 -20.46
CA ARG A 25 13.26 -2.16 -20.95
C ARG A 25 12.35 -3.38 -21.01
N PHE A 26 12.85 -4.49 -21.58
CA PHE A 26 12.10 -5.76 -21.61
C PHE A 26 11.78 -6.28 -20.20
N PHE A 27 12.74 -6.16 -19.29
CA PHE A 27 12.53 -6.59 -17.89
C PHE A 27 11.54 -5.69 -17.17
N SER A 28 11.56 -4.37 -17.37
CA SER A 28 10.61 -3.43 -16.78
C SER A 28 9.19 -3.62 -17.32
N GLU A 29 9.01 -3.87 -18.61
CA GLU A 29 7.72 -4.14 -19.23
C GLU A 29 7.08 -5.41 -18.66
N ASN A 30 7.84 -6.50 -18.51
CA ASN A 30 7.33 -7.74 -17.91
C ASN A 30 6.93 -7.59 -16.44
N ILE A 31 7.64 -6.77 -15.66
CA ILE A 31 7.29 -6.51 -14.25
C ILE A 31 6.00 -5.69 -14.16
N THR A 32 5.87 -4.64 -14.97
CA THR A 32 4.66 -3.79 -14.96
C THR A 32 3.42 -4.56 -15.40
N ASP A 33 3.53 -5.40 -16.42
CA ASP A 33 2.42 -6.24 -16.90
C ASP A 33 1.98 -7.26 -15.83
N ASN A 34 2.93 -7.90 -15.17
CA ASN A 34 2.66 -8.84 -14.10
C ASN A 34 1.99 -8.16 -12.90
N TRP A 35 2.46 -6.97 -12.51
CA TRP A 35 1.87 -6.22 -11.40
C TRP A 35 0.43 -5.77 -11.72
N GLN A 36 0.18 -5.23 -12.91
CA GLN A 36 -1.17 -4.81 -13.33
C GLN A 36 -2.14 -5.99 -13.31
N HIS A 37 -1.70 -7.15 -13.78
CA HIS A 37 -2.50 -8.37 -13.74
C HIS A 37 -2.84 -8.78 -12.30
N LEU A 38 -1.87 -8.79 -11.37
CA LEU A 38 -2.09 -9.09 -9.96
C LEU A 38 -3.01 -8.06 -9.30
N TYR A 39 -2.86 -6.77 -9.64
CA TYR A 39 -3.74 -5.70 -9.14
C TYR A 39 -5.20 -5.92 -9.56
N HIS A 40 -5.44 -6.24 -10.82
CA HIS A 40 -6.77 -6.53 -11.33
C HIS A 40 -7.35 -7.82 -10.71
N GLN A 41 -6.55 -8.86 -10.57
CA GLN A 41 -6.97 -10.09 -9.88
C GLN A 41 -7.37 -9.82 -8.42
N ALA A 42 -6.56 -9.07 -7.67
CA ALA A 42 -6.87 -8.69 -6.30
C ALA A 42 -8.16 -7.86 -6.21
N HIS A 43 -8.39 -6.96 -7.18
CA HIS A 43 -9.61 -6.17 -7.24
C HIS A 43 -10.85 -7.03 -7.47
N ILE A 44 -10.79 -7.94 -8.44
CA ILE A 44 -11.88 -8.88 -8.76
C ILE A 44 -12.13 -9.83 -7.59
N ALA A 45 -11.07 -10.36 -6.97
CA ALA A 45 -11.19 -11.25 -5.82
C ALA A 45 -11.82 -10.55 -4.61
N LEU A 46 -11.48 -9.27 -4.37
CA LEU A 46 -12.07 -8.46 -3.31
C LEU A 46 -13.57 -8.21 -3.55
N HIS A 47 -13.96 -7.92 -4.79
CA HIS A 47 -15.34 -7.73 -5.17
C HIS A 47 -16.18 -9.02 -5.04
N ASN A 48 -15.53 -10.16 -5.29
CA ASN A 48 -16.15 -11.49 -5.17
C ASN A 48 -16.05 -12.09 -3.75
N GLU A 49 -15.66 -11.27 -2.76
CA GLU A 49 -15.53 -11.64 -1.34
C GLU A 49 -14.57 -12.82 -1.07
N LYS A 50 -13.63 -13.08 -2.00
CA LYS A 50 -12.59 -14.11 -1.86
C LYS A 50 -11.38 -13.56 -1.11
N TYR A 51 -11.57 -13.23 0.17
CA TYR A 51 -10.63 -12.44 0.96
C TYR A 51 -9.28 -13.13 1.18
N GLU A 52 -9.25 -14.45 1.43
CA GLU A 52 -8.00 -15.21 1.55
C GLU A 52 -7.19 -15.14 0.25
N HIS A 53 -7.87 -15.27 -0.90
CA HIS A 53 -7.20 -15.16 -2.19
C HIS A 53 -6.67 -13.75 -2.48
N VAL A 54 -7.37 -12.70 -2.00
CA VAL A 54 -6.85 -11.32 -2.04
C VAL A 54 -5.52 -11.20 -1.29
N ILE A 55 -5.42 -11.80 -0.11
CA ILE A 55 -4.20 -11.77 0.71
C ILE A 55 -3.05 -12.44 -0.04
N GLU A 56 -3.27 -13.63 -0.60
CA GLU A 56 -2.27 -14.36 -1.39
C GLU A 56 -1.75 -13.54 -2.58
N ILE A 57 -2.67 -12.94 -3.35
CA ILE A 57 -2.32 -12.10 -4.51
C ILE A 57 -1.53 -10.87 -4.05
N CYS A 58 -1.97 -10.19 -2.97
CA CYS A 58 -1.27 -9.04 -2.44
C CYS A 58 0.16 -9.39 -1.99
N ASP A 59 0.35 -10.54 -1.33
CA ASP A 59 1.66 -10.99 -0.89
C ASP A 59 2.59 -11.33 -2.08
N GLN A 60 2.04 -11.89 -3.15
CA GLN A 60 2.79 -12.12 -4.39
C GLN A 60 3.20 -10.79 -5.05
N ALA A 61 2.27 -9.84 -5.15
CA ALA A 61 2.52 -8.54 -5.77
C ALA A 61 3.53 -7.71 -4.97
N ILE A 62 3.46 -7.70 -3.64
CA ILE A 62 4.40 -7.00 -2.77
C ILE A 62 5.83 -7.56 -2.90
N LYS A 63 5.95 -8.87 -3.10
CA LYS A 63 7.26 -9.52 -3.34
C LYS A 63 7.81 -9.26 -4.73
N ALA A 64 6.94 -9.15 -5.73
CA ALA A 64 7.33 -8.99 -7.13
C ALA A 64 7.74 -7.56 -7.47
N ASP A 65 7.18 -6.54 -6.81
CA ASP A 65 7.40 -5.14 -7.13
C ASP A 65 7.93 -4.34 -5.93
N ALA A 66 9.06 -3.68 -6.13
CA ALA A 66 9.66 -2.79 -5.15
C ALA A 66 9.12 -1.35 -5.18
N SER A 67 8.23 -1.00 -6.13
CA SER A 67 7.64 0.33 -6.24
C SER A 67 6.81 0.68 -5.00
N SER A 68 7.03 1.88 -4.45
CA SER A 68 6.30 2.36 -3.28
C SER A 68 4.80 2.49 -3.55
N ASP A 69 4.42 2.98 -4.74
CA ASP A 69 3.01 3.15 -5.13
C ASP A 69 2.27 1.83 -5.16
N ASN A 70 2.87 0.84 -5.79
CA ASN A 70 2.28 -0.48 -5.96
C ASN A 70 2.16 -1.20 -4.61
N ARG A 71 3.20 -1.15 -3.77
CA ARG A 71 3.16 -1.72 -2.42
C ARG A 71 2.10 -1.08 -1.54
N TYR A 72 1.96 0.25 -1.59
CA TYR A 72 0.91 0.97 -0.88
C TYR A 72 -0.48 0.42 -1.23
N LEU A 73 -0.80 0.33 -2.52
CA LEU A 73 -2.10 -0.18 -2.99
C LEU A 73 -2.36 -1.62 -2.53
N MET A 74 -1.33 -2.47 -2.55
CA MET A 74 -1.45 -3.85 -2.10
C MET A 74 -1.62 -3.98 -0.59
N TYR A 75 -0.91 -3.17 0.21
CA TYR A 75 -1.10 -3.15 1.65
C TYR A 75 -2.50 -2.69 2.04
N VAL A 76 -3.04 -1.65 1.38
CA VAL A 76 -4.42 -1.21 1.62
C VAL A 76 -5.44 -2.31 1.26
N LYS A 77 -5.28 -2.98 0.11
CA LYS A 77 -6.16 -4.09 -0.29
C LYS A 77 -6.06 -5.28 0.67
N LYS A 78 -4.86 -5.64 1.08
CA LYS A 78 -4.61 -6.71 2.05
C LYS A 78 -5.26 -6.40 3.40
N ALA A 79 -5.09 -5.18 3.90
CA ALA A 79 -5.72 -4.77 5.15
C ALA A 79 -7.26 -4.78 5.06
N LYS A 80 -7.84 -4.34 3.94
CA LYS A 80 -9.30 -4.45 3.70
C LYS A 80 -9.79 -5.90 3.75
N ALA A 81 -9.07 -6.82 3.09
CA ALA A 81 -9.42 -8.23 3.09
C ALA A 81 -9.31 -8.85 4.49
N LEU A 82 -8.25 -8.51 5.23
CA LEU A 82 -8.03 -8.98 6.61
C LEU A 82 -9.13 -8.47 7.57
N ASN A 83 -9.56 -7.21 7.44
CA ASN A 83 -10.70 -6.67 8.21
C ASN A 83 -11.99 -7.47 7.93
N LYS A 84 -12.25 -7.81 6.66
CA LYS A 84 -13.42 -8.63 6.29
C LYS A 84 -13.36 -10.06 6.85
N LEU A 85 -12.17 -10.57 7.09
CA LEU A 85 -11.93 -11.88 7.73
C LEU A 85 -11.86 -11.79 9.26
N HIS A 86 -12.12 -10.62 9.85
CA HIS A 86 -12.00 -10.36 11.29
C HIS A 86 -10.59 -10.59 11.86
N ARG A 87 -9.55 -10.52 11.01
CA ARG A 87 -8.12 -10.62 11.37
C ARG A 87 -7.55 -9.22 11.61
N TYR A 88 -8.08 -8.54 12.61
CA TYR A 88 -7.88 -7.11 12.81
C TYR A 88 -6.44 -6.71 13.14
N GLU A 89 -5.70 -7.51 13.93
CA GLU A 89 -4.30 -7.23 14.26
C GLU A 89 -3.39 -7.30 13.01
N GLU A 90 -3.68 -8.22 12.10
CA GLU A 90 -2.94 -8.34 10.85
C GLU A 90 -3.34 -7.22 9.86
N ALA A 91 -4.61 -6.83 9.87
CA ALA A 91 -5.09 -5.68 9.12
C ALA A 91 -4.40 -4.39 9.57
N LEU A 92 -4.30 -4.18 10.88
CA LEU A 92 -3.61 -3.04 11.48
C LEU A 92 -2.15 -2.97 11.03
N LYS A 93 -1.40 -4.08 11.11
CA LYS A 93 -0.02 -4.15 10.62
C LYS A 93 0.11 -3.79 9.14
N SER A 94 -0.83 -4.27 8.31
CA SER A 94 -0.83 -3.97 6.88
C SER A 94 -1.18 -2.50 6.60
N ALA A 95 -2.13 -1.94 7.35
CA ALA A 95 -2.49 -0.52 7.27
C ALA A 95 -1.33 0.39 7.71
N ASP A 96 -0.62 0.05 8.78
CA ASP A 96 0.57 0.78 9.25
C ASP A 96 1.68 0.81 8.21
N LEU A 97 1.90 -0.31 7.49
CA LEU A 97 2.86 -0.34 6.38
C LEU A 97 2.43 0.57 5.22
N ALA A 98 1.14 0.66 4.94
CA ALA A 98 0.61 1.58 3.94
C ALA A 98 0.78 3.05 4.38
N VAL A 99 0.46 3.38 5.62
CA VAL A 99 0.67 4.72 6.22
C VAL A 99 2.14 5.11 6.17
N ALA A 100 3.06 4.19 6.51
CA ALA A 100 4.50 4.46 6.47
C ALA A 100 4.99 4.80 5.06
N ILE A 101 4.37 4.25 4.00
CA ILE A 101 4.70 4.58 2.60
C ILE A 101 4.16 5.96 2.23
N TYR A 102 2.90 6.25 2.55
CA TYR A 102 2.24 7.52 2.22
C TYR A 102 1.45 8.09 3.40
N PRO A 103 2.11 8.82 4.32
CA PRO A 103 1.49 9.34 5.54
C PRO A 103 0.36 10.37 5.33
N LYS A 104 0.19 10.88 4.11
CA LYS A 104 -0.85 11.87 3.78
C LYS A 104 -2.05 11.29 3.01
N LYS A 105 -2.07 9.98 2.77
CA LYS A 105 -3.18 9.32 2.07
C LYS A 105 -4.19 8.79 3.07
N GLU A 106 -5.36 9.42 3.14
CA GLU A 106 -6.45 9.09 4.06
C GLU A 106 -6.93 7.63 3.97
N GLU A 107 -6.87 7.02 2.78
CA GLU A 107 -7.40 5.67 2.57
C GLU A 107 -6.76 4.60 3.48
N ALA A 108 -5.46 4.69 3.74
CA ALA A 108 -4.77 3.76 4.65
C ALA A 108 -5.24 3.94 6.10
N TYR A 109 -5.47 5.18 6.52
CA TYR A 109 -6.01 5.48 7.85
C TYR A 109 -7.46 5.00 8.01
N LEU A 110 -8.30 5.09 6.98
CA LEU A 110 -9.67 4.57 7.03
C LEU A 110 -9.69 3.07 7.31
N VAL A 111 -8.80 2.31 6.68
CA VAL A 111 -8.68 0.86 6.91
C VAL A 111 -8.11 0.58 8.31
N LYS A 112 -7.19 1.42 8.81
CA LYS A 112 -6.65 1.35 10.17
C LYS A 112 -7.76 1.61 11.21
N VAL A 113 -8.58 2.63 11.01
CA VAL A 113 -9.74 2.96 11.86
C VAL A 113 -10.71 1.78 11.96
N ASP A 114 -11.01 1.11 10.84
CA ASP A 114 -11.90 -0.07 10.83
C ASP A 114 -11.32 -1.20 11.71
N ALA A 115 -10.03 -1.48 11.61
CA ALA A 115 -9.37 -2.48 12.46
C ALA A 115 -9.37 -2.09 13.94
N LEU A 116 -8.99 -0.85 14.27
CA LEU A 116 -8.91 -0.36 15.65
C LEU A 116 -10.27 -0.31 16.33
N PHE A 117 -11.31 0.10 15.58
CA PHE A 117 -12.68 0.10 16.08
C PHE A 117 -13.15 -1.31 16.48
N ASN A 118 -12.89 -2.30 15.64
CA ASN A 118 -13.26 -3.68 15.93
C ASN A 118 -12.40 -4.34 17.04
N LEU A 119 -11.16 -3.87 17.24
CA LEU A 119 -10.30 -4.28 18.36
C LEU A 119 -10.70 -3.63 19.68
N GLY A 120 -11.53 -2.59 19.67
CA GLY A 120 -11.84 -1.79 20.84
C GLY A 120 -10.65 -0.96 21.36
N ALA A 121 -9.68 -0.66 20.51
CA ALA A 121 -8.46 0.09 20.83
C ALA A 121 -8.73 1.61 20.80
N GLU A 122 -9.51 2.11 21.78
CA GLU A 122 -10.05 3.48 21.79
C GLU A 122 -8.98 4.58 21.76
N GLU A 123 -7.85 4.39 22.46
CA GLU A 123 -6.78 5.38 22.49
C GLU A 123 -6.12 5.54 21.12
N GLU A 124 -5.75 4.42 20.49
CA GLU A 124 -5.14 4.42 19.15
C GLU A 124 -6.13 4.87 18.08
N LEU A 125 -7.41 4.49 18.23
CA LEU A 125 -8.49 4.93 17.35
C LEU A 125 -8.63 6.46 17.39
N THR A 126 -8.65 7.05 18.59
CA THR A 126 -8.76 8.50 18.75
C THR A 126 -7.56 9.21 18.12
N ALA A 127 -6.33 8.75 18.38
CA ALA A 127 -5.11 9.30 17.79
C ALA A 127 -5.14 9.22 16.25
N THR A 128 -5.56 8.07 15.70
CA THR A 128 -5.67 7.86 14.25
C THR A 128 -6.71 8.81 13.61
N LEU A 129 -7.84 9.04 14.27
CA LEU A 129 -8.86 9.98 13.80
C LEU A 129 -8.37 11.44 13.86
N GLU A 130 -7.54 11.81 14.83
CA GLU A 130 -6.88 13.12 14.90
C GLU A 130 -5.89 13.33 13.75
N GLU A 131 -5.13 12.29 13.39
CA GLU A 131 -4.27 12.30 12.20
C GLU A 131 -5.09 12.51 10.92
N ILE A 132 -6.22 11.79 10.76
CA ILE A 132 -7.13 11.98 9.62
C ILE A 132 -7.68 13.41 9.58
N GLU A 133 -8.11 13.97 10.72
CA GLU A 133 -8.60 15.36 10.76
C GLU A 133 -7.53 16.36 10.34
N SER A 134 -6.26 16.10 10.67
CA SER A 134 -5.14 16.93 10.24
C SER A 134 -4.86 16.87 8.73
N ILE A 135 -5.10 15.70 8.10
CA ILE A 135 -4.94 15.47 6.65
C ILE A 135 -6.14 16.04 5.89
N ASN A 136 -7.35 15.78 6.40
CA ASN A 136 -8.61 16.19 5.82
C ASN A 136 -9.54 16.78 6.91
N PRO A 137 -9.54 18.11 7.12
CA PRO A 137 -10.39 18.75 8.13
C PRO A 137 -11.91 18.57 7.90
N HIS A 138 -12.31 18.14 6.71
CA HIS A 138 -13.71 17.87 6.35
C HIS A 138 -14.02 16.37 6.28
N THR A 139 -13.21 15.54 6.95
CA THR A 139 -13.43 14.09 6.97
C THR A 139 -14.84 13.73 7.47
N PRO A 140 -15.53 12.75 6.85
CA PRO A 140 -16.81 12.27 7.31
C PRO A 140 -16.75 11.56 8.68
N LEU A 141 -15.55 11.24 9.17
CA LEU A 141 -15.31 10.61 10.47
C LEU A 141 -15.26 11.60 11.64
N LYS A 142 -15.36 12.90 11.39
CA LYS A 142 -15.35 13.94 12.42
C LYS A 142 -16.42 13.75 13.54
N PRO A 143 -17.67 13.34 13.24
CA PRO A 143 -18.65 13.04 14.29
C PRO A 143 -18.21 11.91 15.22
N LEU A 144 -17.58 10.85 14.70
CA LEU A 144 -17.04 9.76 15.51
C LEU A 144 -15.93 10.25 16.44
N LEU A 145 -14.98 11.04 15.92
CA LEU A 145 -13.92 11.65 16.72
C LEU A 145 -14.47 12.50 17.85
N ASN A 146 -15.48 13.33 17.55
CA ASN A 146 -16.11 14.19 18.57
C ASN A 146 -16.84 13.38 19.65
N SER A 147 -17.49 12.26 19.31
CA SER A 147 -18.14 11.39 20.31
C SER A 147 -17.10 10.75 21.24
N LEU A 148 -16.00 10.22 20.69
CA LEU A 148 -14.91 9.64 21.50
C LEU A 148 -14.24 10.68 22.41
N ARG A 149 -14.01 11.88 21.91
CA ARG A 149 -13.49 13.01 22.74
C ARG A 149 -14.43 13.35 23.90
N LEU A 150 -15.74 13.33 23.66
CA LEU A 150 -16.75 13.60 24.68
C LEU A 150 -16.81 12.50 25.74
N GLU A 151 -16.77 11.23 25.34
CA GLU A 151 -16.74 10.10 26.27
C GLU A 151 -15.49 10.10 27.13
N ARG A 152 -14.33 10.36 26.53
CA ARG A 152 -13.06 10.51 27.25
C ARG A 152 -13.09 11.67 28.26
N ALA A 153 -13.67 12.81 27.89
CA ALA A 153 -13.83 13.94 28.81
C ALA A 153 -14.74 13.60 30.01
N LYS A 154 -15.83 12.85 29.78
CA LYS A 154 -16.73 12.39 30.87
C LYS A 154 -16.06 11.39 31.80
N ALA A 155 -15.20 10.50 31.27
CA ALA A 155 -14.46 9.54 32.09
C ALA A 155 -13.39 10.22 32.97
N GLN A 156 -12.88 11.37 32.53
CA GLN A 156 -11.84 12.11 33.23
C GLN A 156 -12.40 13.06 34.33
N TYR A 157 -13.65 13.46 34.21
CA TYR A 157 -14.36 14.33 35.17
C TYR A 157 -15.75 13.69 35.48
N PRO A 158 -15.79 12.64 36.34
CA PRO A 158 -17.00 11.98 36.74
C PRO A 158 -17.95 12.87 37.58
#